data_20239f9827401ee5d07d6c8913d82222
#
_entry.id   20239f9827401ee5d07d6c8913d82222
#
_cell.length_a   1.000
_cell.length_b   1.000
_cell.length_c   1.000
_cell.angle_alpha   90.00
_cell.angle_beta   90.00
_cell.angle_gamma   90.00
#
_symmetry.space_group_name_H-M   'P 1'
#
loop_
_entity.id
_entity.type
_entity.pdbx_description
1 polymer ?
#
loop_
_entity_poly.entity_id
_entity_poly.type
_entity_poly.pdbx_seq_one_letter_code
_entity_poly.pdbx_strand_id
1 'polypeptide(L)'
;SNFGEFRDDHFHMGIDIKTNGKEGYEVYAIADGFISRMVTNYTGYGKALYLKTKSGNSAVYCHLSKFSVELEKELFSQQTKTEAYHVNSYFPSTDFPFKKGDIIGYTGNTGTSFGPHLHFELRSPRGNTLNPLRQGISISDTLSPVVKGLTVFPLTHQTFINGFPLPMEFSIIQQRSNLYSISDTIYCTSGGIGIAVSVEDKIQQNMNRYQFFKAELVIDDSLFFDFTYDSISFFQSAQMNSIENREFGKAEGLSYHKFYLGENSLFLSNKEMSGHILLSPGVHILHLSITDASGNVSNVNGKIVCELSNSKTLLKPRSWLRRESWQTKSFLNSDLQILNSENGVFIEFQNMENLSSIYGGIIINDKKPFDFDF
;
A
#
# COMPACT_ATOMS: atom_id res chain seq x y z
N SER A 1 6.37 -1.63 -13.19
CA SER A 1 5.77 -1.73 -11.87
C SER A 1 6.42 -2.84 -11.05
N ASN A 2 6.38 -2.74 -9.71
CA ASN A 2 7.03 -3.68 -8.82
C ASN A 2 6.05 -4.40 -7.91
N PHE A 3 6.59 -5.30 -7.08
CA PHE A 3 5.86 -6.10 -6.11
C PHE A 3 5.26 -5.22 -5.01
N GLY A 4 4.00 -5.50 -4.63
CA GLY A 4 3.32 -4.81 -3.54
C GLY A 4 2.68 -3.48 -3.91
N GLU A 5 2.75 -3.02 -5.18
CA GLU A 5 2.01 -1.84 -5.61
C GLU A 5 0.51 -2.02 -5.40
N PHE A 6 -0.15 -0.97 -4.92
CA PHE A 6 -1.60 -0.94 -4.82
C PHE A 6 -2.25 -0.89 -6.20
N ARG A 7 -3.16 -1.80 -6.46
CA ARG A 7 -4.08 -1.82 -7.60
C ARG A 7 -5.48 -1.41 -7.13
N ASP A 8 -6.49 -1.54 -7.99
CA ASP A 8 -7.86 -1.13 -7.60
C ASP A 8 -8.42 -1.95 -6.45
N ASP A 9 -8.19 -3.26 -6.43
CA ASP A 9 -8.76 -4.21 -5.47
C ASP A 9 -7.77 -5.24 -4.91
N HIS A 10 -6.49 -5.18 -5.32
CA HIS A 10 -5.46 -6.14 -4.91
C HIS A 10 -4.05 -5.53 -4.98
N PHE A 11 -3.06 -6.23 -4.41
CA PHE A 11 -1.65 -5.90 -4.61
C PHE A 11 -1.14 -6.45 -5.94
N HIS A 12 -0.21 -5.75 -6.55
CA HIS A 12 0.61 -6.29 -7.62
C HIS A 12 1.50 -7.41 -7.09
N MET A 13 1.21 -8.66 -7.50
CA MET A 13 1.80 -9.87 -6.93
C MET A 13 3.11 -10.29 -7.60
N GLY A 14 3.66 -9.45 -8.47
CA GLY A 14 4.88 -9.71 -9.22
C GLY A 14 5.62 -8.45 -9.62
N ILE A 15 6.37 -8.53 -10.69
CA ILE A 15 7.01 -7.40 -11.36
C ILE A 15 6.59 -7.38 -12.83
N ASP A 16 6.42 -6.17 -13.40
CA ASP A 16 6.14 -6.00 -14.82
C ASP A 16 7.41 -5.54 -15.53
N ILE A 17 7.91 -6.39 -16.42
CA ILE A 17 9.08 -6.14 -17.25
C ILE A 17 8.59 -5.53 -18.55
N LYS A 18 8.94 -4.26 -18.78
CA LYS A 18 8.54 -3.50 -19.97
C LYS A 18 9.19 -4.03 -21.23
N THR A 19 8.42 -4.05 -22.31
CA THR A 19 8.85 -4.48 -23.63
C THR A 19 8.79 -3.36 -24.67
N ASN A 20 8.81 -2.10 -24.19
CA ASN A 20 8.76 -0.90 -25.05
C ASN A 20 7.57 -0.89 -26.03
N GLY A 21 6.42 -1.41 -25.58
CA GLY A 21 5.19 -1.48 -26.37
C GLY A 21 5.20 -2.54 -27.47
N LYS A 22 6.14 -3.49 -27.44
CA LYS A 22 6.27 -4.56 -28.45
C LYS A 22 6.05 -5.93 -27.82
N GLU A 23 5.41 -6.80 -28.57
CA GLU A 23 5.29 -8.21 -28.26
C GLU A 23 6.43 -9.02 -28.91
N GLY A 24 6.58 -10.28 -28.51
CA GLY A 24 7.42 -11.25 -29.19
C GLY A 24 8.88 -11.31 -28.73
N TYR A 25 9.26 -10.61 -27.65
CA TYR A 25 10.56 -10.85 -27.03
C TYR A 25 10.59 -12.25 -26.40
N GLU A 26 11.72 -12.93 -26.53
CA GLU A 26 11.95 -14.23 -25.94
C GLU A 26 11.85 -14.20 -24.42
N VAL A 27 11.14 -15.16 -23.85
CA VAL A 27 11.02 -15.35 -22.40
C VAL A 27 11.73 -16.65 -22.04
N TYR A 28 12.65 -16.53 -21.09
CA TYR A 28 13.54 -17.61 -20.70
C TYR A 28 13.17 -18.20 -19.36
N ALA A 29 13.40 -19.50 -19.20
CA ALA A 29 13.30 -20.18 -17.90
C ALA A 29 14.34 -19.59 -16.92
N ILE A 30 13.88 -19.04 -15.79
CA ILE A 30 14.77 -18.42 -14.79
C ILE A 30 15.65 -19.44 -14.06
N ALA A 31 15.23 -20.70 -14.02
CA ALA A 31 15.92 -21.81 -13.34
C ALA A 31 15.60 -23.14 -14.03
N ASP A 32 16.39 -24.17 -13.70
CA ASP A 32 16.08 -25.54 -14.04
C ASP A 32 14.73 -25.98 -13.38
N GLY A 33 13.90 -26.64 -14.14
CA GLY A 33 12.61 -27.13 -13.65
C GLY A 33 11.78 -27.79 -14.72
N PHE A 34 10.46 -27.77 -14.56
CA PHE A 34 9.50 -28.26 -15.54
C PHE A 34 8.25 -27.36 -15.54
N ILE A 35 7.54 -27.31 -16.66
CA ILE A 35 6.26 -26.60 -16.71
C ILE A 35 5.22 -27.46 -15.99
N SER A 36 4.85 -27.04 -14.79
CA SER A 36 3.87 -27.72 -13.95
C SER A 36 2.42 -27.36 -14.27
N ARG A 37 2.21 -26.19 -14.91
CA ARG A 37 0.89 -25.72 -15.29
C ARG A 37 0.97 -24.78 -16.49
N MET A 38 0.01 -24.92 -17.40
CA MET A 38 -0.20 -24.05 -18.56
C MET A 38 -1.63 -23.52 -18.55
N VAL A 39 -1.81 -22.24 -18.75
CA VAL A 39 -3.11 -21.56 -18.72
C VAL A 39 -3.28 -20.70 -19.96
N THR A 40 -4.49 -20.72 -20.55
CA THR A 40 -4.96 -19.70 -21.47
C THR A 40 -6.32 -19.20 -21.03
N ASN A 41 -6.49 -17.89 -20.96
CA ASN A 41 -7.75 -17.24 -20.62
C ASN A 41 -7.87 -15.90 -21.37
N TYR A 42 -9.09 -15.41 -21.56
CA TYR A 42 -9.36 -14.08 -22.13
C TYR A 42 -9.09 -12.96 -21.13
N THR A 43 -9.15 -13.25 -19.84
CA THR A 43 -8.96 -12.29 -18.75
C THR A 43 -7.83 -12.72 -17.81
N GLY A 44 -7.53 -11.91 -16.81
CA GLY A 44 -6.49 -12.20 -15.81
C GLY A 44 -5.12 -12.33 -16.46
N TYR A 45 -4.42 -13.42 -16.19
CA TYR A 45 -3.04 -13.66 -16.68
C TYR A 45 -2.93 -13.95 -18.19
N GLY A 46 -4.06 -14.15 -18.89
CA GLY A 46 -4.04 -14.50 -20.31
C GLY A 46 -3.37 -15.86 -20.58
N LYS A 47 -2.38 -15.87 -21.47
CA LYS A 47 -1.47 -17.02 -21.65
C LYS A 47 -0.40 -16.97 -20.56
N ALA A 48 -0.37 -18.01 -19.72
CA ALA A 48 0.55 -18.11 -18.60
C ALA A 48 1.18 -19.49 -18.44
N LEU A 49 2.45 -19.49 -18.02
CA LEU A 49 3.24 -20.68 -17.69
C LEU A 49 3.69 -20.65 -16.24
N TYR A 50 3.66 -21.82 -15.61
CA TYR A 50 4.13 -22.04 -14.26
C TYR A 50 5.31 -23.03 -14.31
N LEU A 51 6.52 -22.50 -14.17
CA LEU A 51 7.73 -23.29 -14.08
C LEU A 51 7.97 -23.70 -12.63
N LYS A 52 7.84 -24.96 -12.31
CA LYS A 52 8.21 -25.52 -10.99
C LYS A 52 9.70 -25.77 -10.96
N THR A 53 10.39 -25.10 -10.07
CA THR A 53 11.86 -25.21 -9.94
C THR A 53 12.26 -26.36 -9.02
N LYS A 54 13.54 -26.76 -9.09
CA LYS A 54 14.10 -27.78 -8.19
C LYS A 54 14.06 -27.40 -6.71
N SER A 55 14.05 -26.08 -6.41
CA SER A 55 13.93 -25.57 -5.03
C SER A 55 12.49 -25.67 -4.48
N GLY A 56 11.53 -26.08 -5.32
CA GLY A 56 10.14 -26.15 -4.96
C GLY A 56 9.34 -24.85 -5.16
N ASN A 57 9.98 -23.74 -5.52
CA ASN A 57 9.31 -22.51 -5.90
C ASN A 57 8.66 -22.64 -7.29
N SER A 58 7.73 -21.74 -7.61
CA SER A 58 7.15 -21.64 -8.95
C SER A 58 7.43 -20.26 -9.51
N ALA A 59 8.01 -20.20 -10.70
CA ALA A 59 8.10 -18.99 -11.49
C ALA A 59 6.89 -18.92 -12.43
N VAL A 60 6.15 -17.81 -12.42
CA VAL A 60 4.94 -17.62 -13.20
C VAL A 60 5.18 -16.51 -14.22
N TYR A 61 4.92 -16.80 -15.48
CA TYR A 61 5.12 -15.92 -16.61
C TYR A 61 3.77 -15.66 -17.27
N CYS A 62 3.33 -14.41 -17.33
CA CYS A 62 1.99 -14.06 -17.75
C CYS A 62 1.97 -13.11 -18.94
N HIS A 63 0.79 -12.93 -19.51
CA HIS A 63 0.50 -12.07 -20.64
C HIS A 63 1.26 -12.45 -21.94
N LEU A 64 1.67 -13.74 -22.04
CA LEU A 64 2.46 -14.23 -23.17
C LEU A 64 1.65 -14.17 -24.48
N SER A 65 2.32 -13.89 -25.60
CA SER A 65 1.70 -13.98 -26.94
C SER A 65 1.64 -15.42 -27.41
N LYS A 66 2.72 -16.16 -27.18
CA LYS A 66 2.82 -17.60 -27.51
C LYS A 66 3.79 -18.31 -26.57
N PHE A 67 3.67 -19.60 -26.49
CA PHE A 67 4.60 -20.49 -25.78
C PHE A 67 5.75 -20.93 -26.69
N SER A 68 6.68 -21.73 -26.16
CA SER A 68 7.66 -22.45 -26.97
C SER A 68 6.98 -23.42 -27.92
N VAL A 69 7.66 -23.84 -28.98
CA VAL A 69 7.10 -24.73 -30.02
C VAL A 69 6.48 -26.00 -29.44
N GLU A 70 7.14 -26.60 -28.45
CA GLU A 70 6.69 -27.82 -27.80
C GLU A 70 5.38 -27.59 -27.02
N LEU A 71 5.34 -26.53 -26.23
CA LEU A 71 4.18 -26.15 -25.42
C LEU A 71 2.99 -25.67 -26.28
N GLU A 72 3.24 -24.99 -27.40
CA GLU A 72 2.17 -24.61 -28.35
C GLU A 72 1.51 -25.84 -28.99
N LYS A 73 2.30 -26.91 -29.32
CA LYS A 73 1.75 -28.15 -29.83
C LYS A 73 0.80 -28.80 -28.82
N GLU A 74 1.21 -28.83 -27.56
CA GLU A 74 0.37 -29.35 -26.48
C GLU A 74 -0.88 -28.48 -26.27
N LEU A 75 -0.73 -27.16 -26.25
CA LEU A 75 -1.86 -26.24 -26.15
C LEU A 75 -2.85 -26.47 -27.29
N PHE A 76 -2.39 -26.55 -28.54
CA PHE A 76 -3.24 -26.78 -29.70
C PHE A 76 -3.99 -28.15 -29.61
N SER A 77 -3.28 -29.18 -29.16
CA SER A 77 -3.88 -30.50 -28.93
C SER A 77 -5.04 -30.44 -27.93
N GLN A 78 -4.83 -29.73 -26.81
CA GLN A 78 -5.86 -29.59 -25.77
C GLN A 78 -7.03 -28.74 -26.24
N GLN A 79 -6.76 -27.61 -26.89
CA GLN A 79 -7.80 -26.73 -27.42
C GLN A 79 -8.66 -27.42 -28.49
N THR A 80 -8.04 -28.22 -29.34
CA THR A 80 -8.75 -29.03 -30.37
C THR A 80 -9.63 -30.07 -29.71
N LYS A 81 -9.11 -30.77 -28.70
CA LYS A 81 -9.86 -31.83 -27.97
C LYS A 81 -11.05 -31.26 -27.20
N THR A 82 -10.94 -30.08 -26.63
CA THR A 82 -11.98 -29.45 -25.81
C THR A 82 -12.86 -28.47 -26.59
N GLU A 83 -12.50 -28.18 -27.86
CA GLU A 83 -13.11 -27.13 -28.70
C GLU A 83 -13.22 -25.76 -27.99
N ALA A 84 -12.24 -25.44 -27.15
CA ALA A 84 -12.23 -24.26 -26.30
C ALA A 84 -10.87 -23.55 -26.29
N TYR A 85 -10.90 -22.21 -26.28
CA TYR A 85 -9.69 -21.40 -26.08
C TYR A 85 -9.13 -21.56 -24.67
N HIS A 86 -10.00 -21.69 -23.68
CA HIS A 86 -9.61 -21.81 -22.27
C HIS A 86 -8.95 -23.17 -22.02
N VAL A 87 -7.72 -23.12 -21.53
CA VAL A 87 -6.97 -24.31 -21.08
C VAL A 87 -6.44 -24.02 -19.68
N ASN A 88 -6.49 -25.02 -18.81
CA ASN A 88 -5.90 -24.99 -17.48
C ASN A 88 -5.39 -26.40 -17.16
N SER A 89 -4.19 -26.70 -17.60
CA SER A 89 -3.61 -28.03 -17.55
C SER A 89 -2.43 -28.10 -16.61
N TYR A 90 -2.35 -29.20 -15.88
CA TYR A 90 -1.28 -29.53 -14.96
C TYR A 90 -0.46 -30.69 -15.51
N PHE A 91 0.85 -30.63 -15.35
CA PHE A 91 1.79 -31.61 -15.87
C PHE A 91 2.65 -32.19 -14.73
N PRO A 92 2.97 -33.50 -14.81
CA PRO A 92 3.91 -34.12 -13.88
C PRO A 92 5.35 -33.68 -14.16
N SER A 93 6.27 -33.96 -13.23
CA SER A 93 7.68 -33.55 -13.33
C SER A 93 8.47 -34.22 -14.47
N THR A 94 7.91 -35.26 -15.09
CA THR A 94 8.47 -35.96 -16.25
C THR A 94 8.24 -35.25 -17.57
N ASP A 95 7.23 -34.34 -17.60
CA ASP A 95 6.80 -33.66 -18.80
C ASP A 95 7.41 -32.25 -18.84
N PHE A 96 7.67 -31.77 -20.04
CA PHE A 96 8.14 -30.40 -20.31
C PHE A 96 9.27 -29.90 -19.39
N PRO A 97 10.42 -30.64 -19.29
CA PRO A 97 11.57 -30.19 -18.54
C PRO A 97 12.28 -29.05 -19.30
N PHE A 98 12.73 -28.03 -18.52
CA PHE A 98 13.46 -26.89 -19.04
C PHE A 98 14.72 -26.65 -18.21
N LYS A 99 15.78 -26.18 -18.88
CA LYS A 99 16.98 -25.70 -18.24
C LYS A 99 16.92 -24.18 -18.10
N LYS A 100 17.62 -23.65 -17.12
CA LYS A 100 17.82 -22.20 -17.01
C LYS A 100 18.34 -21.65 -18.35
N GLY A 101 17.64 -20.65 -18.89
CA GLY A 101 17.97 -20.01 -20.15
C GLY A 101 17.29 -20.60 -21.38
N ASP A 102 16.55 -21.70 -21.27
CA ASP A 102 15.74 -22.20 -22.38
C ASP A 102 14.56 -21.26 -22.67
N ILE A 103 14.20 -21.10 -23.95
CA ILE A 103 13.05 -20.30 -24.34
C ILE A 103 11.77 -21.07 -24.01
N ILE A 104 10.93 -20.49 -23.15
CA ILE A 104 9.63 -21.06 -22.72
C ILE A 104 8.45 -20.40 -23.41
N GLY A 105 8.63 -19.19 -23.95
CA GLY A 105 7.59 -18.43 -24.62
C GLY A 105 8.05 -17.07 -25.08
N TYR A 106 7.08 -16.21 -25.40
CA TYR A 106 7.33 -14.87 -25.93
C TYR A 106 6.40 -13.86 -25.28
N THR A 107 6.92 -12.67 -25.00
CA THR A 107 6.14 -11.58 -24.38
C THR A 107 4.95 -11.19 -25.25
N GLY A 108 3.87 -10.76 -24.62
CA GLY A 108 2.64 -10.40 -25.31
C GLY A 108 1.81 -9.38 -24.54
N ASN A 109 0.50 -9.42 -24.82
CA ASN A 109 -0.50 -8.54 -24.22
C ASN A 109 -1.83 -9.29 -24.01
N THR A 110 -1.79 -10.61 -23.71
CA THR A 110 -2.99 -11.43 -23.53
C THR A 110 -3.56 -11.27 -22.11
N GLY A 111 -4.85 -11.55 -21.94
CA GLY A 111 -5.54 -11.40 -20.67
C GLY A 111 -5.88 -9.95 -20.34
N THR A 112 -5.95 -9.62 -19.03
CA THR A 112 -6.19 -8.24 -18.57
C THR A 112 -4.87 -7.49 -18.54
N SER A 113 -4.53 -6.83 -19.64
CA SER A 113 -3.29 -6.08 -19.78
C SER A 113 -3.53 -4.80 -20.58
N PHE A 114 -2.94 -3.69 -20.16
CA PHE A 114 -3.07 -2.37 -20.79
C PHE A 114 -1.99 -2.08 -21.85
N GLY A 115 -1.09 -3.03 -22.10
CA GLY A 115 -0.03 -2.89 -23.09
C GLY A 115 1.01 -4.00 -22.97
N PRO A 116 1.81 -4.24 -24.04
CA PRO A 116 2.79 -5.33 -24.05
C PRO A 116 3.81 -5.25 -22.91
N HIS A 117 3.90 -6.30 -22.11
CA HIS A 117 4.86 -6.49 -21.04
C HIS A 117 4.93 -7.97 -20.63
N LEU A 118 5.92 -8.33 -19.84
CA LEU A 118 5.94 -9.60 -19.13
C LEU A 118 5.60 -9.35 -17.65
N HIS A 119 4.48 -9.87 -17.19
CA HIS A 119 4.21 -9.99 -15.75
C HIS A 119 4.87 -11.25 -15.22
N PHE A 120 5.74 -11.10 -14.22
CA PHE A 120 6.53 -12.18 -13.66
C PHE A 120 6.34 -12.28 -12.16
N GLU A 121 6.05 -13.49 -11.67
CA GLU A 121 5.91 -13.77 -10.23
C GLU A 121 6.86 -14.90 -9.81
N LEU A 122 7.27 -14.84 -8.55
CA LEU A 122 7.82 -15.96 -7.82
C LEU A 122 6.87 -16.39 -6.73
N ARG A 123 6.61 -17.69 -6.62
CA ARG A 123 5.73 -18.26 -5.59
C ARG A 123 6.47 -19.30 -4.78
N SER A 124 6.31 -19.21 -3.46
CA SER A 124 6.81 -20.21 -2.53
C SER A 124 6.08 -21.56 -2.71
N PRO A 125 6.61 -22.67 -2.15
CA PRO A 125 5.91 -23.95 -2.15
C PRO A 125 4.52 -23.91 -1.48
N ARG A 126 4.30 -22.94 -0.59
CA ARG A 126 3.01 -22.71 0.09
C ARG A 126 2.04 -21.85 -0.74
N GLY A 127 2.46 -21.36 -1.90
CA GLY A 127 1.64 -20.55 -2.81
C GLY A 127 1.67 -19.04 -2.54
N ASN A 128 2.35 -18.56 -1.51
CA ASN A 128 2.55 -17.11 -1.32
C ASN A 128 3.44 -16.57 -2.41
N THR A 129 3.11 -15.39 -2.94
CA THR A 129 4.00 -14.69 -3.86
C THR A 129 5.16 -14.06 -3.07
N LEU A 130 6.33 -14.14 -3.64
CA LEU A 130 7.58 -13.62 -3.10
C LEU A 130 8.00 -12.39 -3.89
N ASN A 131 8.59 -11.40 -3.25
CA ASN A 131 9.12 -10.24 -3.95
C ASN A 131 10.31 -10.63 -4.85
N PRO A 132 10.17 -10.61 -6.19
CA PRO A 132 11.23 -11.07 -7.08
C PRO A 132 12.54 -10.27 -6.93
N LEU A 133 12.44 -8.97 -6.58
CA LEU A 133 13.61 -8.10 -6.37
C LEU A 133 14.44 -8.48 -5.13
N ARG A 134 13.86 -9.30 -4.24
CA ARG A 134 14.55 -9.84 -3.05
C ARG A 134 15.00 -11.29 -3.24
N GLN A 135 14.68 -11.89 -4.38
CA GLN A 135 14.98 -13.29 -4.71
C GLN A 135 16.03 -13.43 -5.83
N GLY A 136 16.95 -12.46 -5.92
CA GLY A 136 18.09 -12.52 -6.86
C GLY A 136 17.85 -11.82 -8.20
N ILE A 137 16.68 -11.23 -8.44
CA ILE A 137 16.48 -10.29 -9.53
C ILE A 137 16.88 -8.91 -9.02
N SER A 138 17.97 -8.36 -9.51
CA SER A 138 18.45 -7.03 -9.13
C SER A 138 18.16 -6.00 -10.21
N ILE A 139 17.79 -4.80 -9.78
CA ILE A 139 17.67 -3.61 -10.63
C ILE A 139 18.68 -2.61 -10.09
N SER A 140 19.44 -1.96 -10.97
CA SER A 140 20.34 -0.88 -10.55
C SER A 140 19.51 0.33 -10.18
N ASP A 141 19.52 0.69 -8.90
CA ASP A 141 18.81 1.83 -8.36
C ASP A 141 19.61 2.48 -7.22
N THR A 142 19.71 3.80 -7.26
CA THR A 142 20.43 4.62 -6.29
C THR A 142 19.57 5.77 -5.74
N LEU A 143 18.27 5.79 -6.12
CA LEU A 143 17.35 6.83 -5.67
C LEU A 143 16.64 6.36 -4.41
N SER A 144 16.67 7.18 -3.38
CA SER A 144 15.88 6.89 -2.17
C SER A 144 14.42 7.24 -2.35
N PRO A 145 13.49 6.51 -1.70
CA PRO A 145 12.07 6.82 -1.72
C PRO A 145 11.76 8.26 -1.35
N VAL A 146 10.81 8.89 -2.02
CA VAL A 146 10.40 10.28 -1.78
C VAL A 146 9.15 10.29 -0.91
N VAL A 147 9.23 10.93 0.26
CA VAL A 147 8.07 11.10 1.14
C VAL A 147 7.31 12.34 0.71
N LYS A 148 6.02 12.17 0.40
CA LYS A 148 5.16 13.22 -0.14
C LYS A 148 4.26 13.86 0.92
N GLY A 149 3.77 13.08 1.87
CA GLY A 149 2.84 13.54 2.89
C GLY A 149 2.78 12.58 4.07
N LEU A 150 2.35 13.08 5.20
CA LEU A 150 2.11 12.32 6.42
C LEU A 150 0.78 12.75 7.02
N THR A 151 -0.04 11.77 7.38
CA THR A 151 -1.33 11.99 8.07
C THR A 151 -1.32 11.27 9.39
N VAL A 152 -1.78 11.93 10.44
CA VAL A 152 -1.98 11.35 11.77
C VAL A 152 -3.45 11.11 11.99
N PHE A 153 -3.81 9.92 12.47
CA PHE A 153 -5.18 9.47 12.71
C PHE A 153 -5.43 9.33 14.21
N PRO A 154 -6.54 9.87 14.75
CA PRO A 154 -7.02 9.49 16.06
C PRO A 154 -7.55 8.05 15.99
N LEU A 155 -7.09 7.17 16.88
CA LEU A 155 -7.52 5.76 16.92
C LEU A 155 -8.63 5.49 17.93
N THR A 156 -8.96 6.49 18.76
CA THR A 156 -10.10 6.41 19.70
C THR A 156 -10.87 7.73 19.70
N HIS A 157 -12.11 7.70 20.14
CA HIS A 157 -12.94 8.88 20.27
C HIS A 157 -12.44 9.91 21.33
N GLN A 158 -11.50 9.51 22.18
CA GLN A 158 -10.87 10.38 23.19
C GLN A 158 -9.57 11.03 22.69
N THR A 159 -9.14 10.68 21.49
CA THR A 159 -7.90 11.18 20.91
C THR A 159 -8.17 12.43 20.07
N PHE A 160 -7.48 13.50 20.37
CA PHE A 160 -7.49 14.73 19.60
C PHE A 160 -6.09 14.99 19.03
N ILE A 161 -6.04 15.43 17.77
CA ILE A 161 -4.81 15.80 17.08
C ILE A 161 -4.88 17.28 16.78
N ASN A 162 -3.93 18.06 17.34
CA ASN A 162 -3.94 19.53 17.29
C ASN A 162 -5.27 20.15 17.72
N GLY A 163 -5.98 19.51 18.69
CA GLY A 163 -7.27 19.95 19.21
C GLY A 163 -8.50 19.46 18.43
N PHE A 164 -8.34 18.59 17.43
CA PHE A 164 -9.43 18.05 16.60
C PHE A 164 -9.53 16.52 16.72
N PRO A 165 -10.74 15.94 16.80
CA PRO A 165 -10.95 14.49 16.82
C PRO A 165 -10.96 13.88 15.41
N LEU A 166 -10.15 14.40 14.51
CA LEU A 166 -10.12 14.06 13.08
C LEU A 166 -8.69 13.81 12.61
N PRO A 167 -8.50 13.02 11.55
CA PRO A 167 -7.19 12.89 10.91
C PRO A 167 -6.67 14.24 10.45
N MET A 168 -5.36 14.45 10.60
CA MET A 168 -4.69 15.67 10.19
C MET A 168 -3.47 15.38 9.33
N GLU A 169 -3.37 16.10 8.22
CA GLU A 169 -2.18 16.09 7.36
C GLU A 169 -1.12 17.04 7.89
N PHE A 170 0.14 16.61 7.77
CA PHE A 170 1.31 17.38 8.12
C PHE A 170 2.22 17.50 6.90
N SER A 171 2.64 18.70 6.61
CA SER A 171 3.58 18.95 5.53
C SER A 171 4.95 18.35 5.83
N ILE A 172 5.58 17.81 4.80
CA ILE A 172 6.91 17.21 4.87
C ILE A 172 7.89 18.16 4.20
N ILE A 173 8.94 18.49 4.91
CA ILE A 173 10.03 19.36 4.44
C ILE A 173 11.24 18.49 4.16
N GLN A 174 11.69 18.48 2.92
CA GLN A 174 12.94 17.80 2.53
C GLN A 174 14.14 18.65 2.98
N GLN A 175 14.97 18.07 3.84
CA GLN A 175 16.20 18.69 4.34
C GLN A 175 17.41 18.36 3.47
N ARG A 176 17.46 17.13 2.97
CA ARG A 176 18.45 16.56 2.05
C ARG A 176 17.79 15.53 1.15
N SER A 177 18.50 14.93 0.22
CA SER A 177 17.95 13.96 -0.76
C SER A 177 17.15 12.83 -0.11
N ASN A 178 17.52 12.40 1.09
CA ASN A 178 16.90 11.28 1.80
C ASN A 178 16.55 11.57 3.26
N LEU A 179 16.58 12.85 3.66
CA LEU A 179 16.22 13.28 5.01
C LEU A 179 15.10 14.30 4.97
N TYR A 180 14.04 14.00 5.70
CA TYR A 180 12.83 14.78 5.79
C TYR A 180 12.52 15.15 7.24
N SER A 181 11.77 16.21 7.44
CA SER A 181 11.18 16.55 8.74
C SER A 181 9.69 16.87 8.58
N ILE A 182 8.92 16.60 9.60
CA ILE A 182 7.54 17.08 9.72
C ILE A 182 7.62 18.57 10.02
N SER A 183 6.84 19.39 9.28
CA SER A 183 6.91 20.87 9.37
C SER A 183 6.57 21.42 10.76
N ASP A 184 5.62 20.75 11.43
CA ASP A 184 5.05 21.18 12.69
C ASP A 184 5.11 20.09 13.77
N THR A 185 5.04 20.49 15.02
CA THR A 185 4.87 19.55 16.14
C THR A 185 3.47 18.95 16.08
N ILE A 186 3.38 17.63 16.18
CA ILE A 186 2.13 16.91 16.34
C ILE A 186 1.71 17.01 17.81
N TYR A 187 0.58 17.66 18.09
CA TYR A 187 0.00 17.65 19.43
C TYR A 187 -1.11 16.61 19.48
N CYS A 188 -1.08 15.73 20.47
CA CYS A 188 -2.15 14.75 20.66
C CYS A 188 -2.55 14.64 22.13
N THR A 189 -3.78 14.18 22.37
CA THR A 189 -4.20 13.73 23.71
C THR A 189 -3.89 12.24 23.87
N SER A 190 -3.84 11.76 25.10
CA SER A 190 -3.75 10.32 25.39
C SER A 190 -4.95 9.59 24.79
N GLY A 191 -4.75 8.43 24.20
CA GLY A 191 -5.83 7.62 23.62
C GLY A 191 -5.47 6.90 22.34
N GLY A 192 -4.28 7.09 21.84
CA GLY A 192 -3.74 6.37 20.69
C GLY A 192 -3.87 7.12 19.37
N ILE A 193 -2.79 7.13 18.64
CA ILE A 193 -2.71 7.66 17.27
C ILE A 193 -2.14 6.61 16.32
N GLY A 194 -2.50 6.73 15.04
CA GLY A 194 -1.90 6.01 13.92
C GLY A 194 -1.30 6.97 12.92
N ILE A 195 -0.33 6.53 12.15
CA ILE A 195 0.33 7.33 11.13
C ILE A 195 0.13 6.66 9.77
N ALA A 196 -0.20 7.46 8.74
CA ALA A 196 -0.17 7.05 7.36
C ALA A 196 0.76 7.97 6.56
N VAL A 197 1.47 7.40 5.60
CA VAL A 197 2.50 8.12 4.84
C VAL A 197 2.32 7.88 3.35
N SER A 198 2.38 8.93 2.56
CA SER A 198 2.46 8.84 1.11
C SER A 198 3.91 8.80 0.69
N VAL A 199 4.28 7.73 0.00
CA VAL A 199 5.64 7.48 -0.47
C VAL A 199 5.61 7.21 -1.96
N GLU A 200 6.54 7.78 -2.67
CA GLU A 200 6.77 7.54 -4.08
C GLU A 200 8.22 7.09 -4.27
N ASP A 201 8.40 5.85 -4.69
CA ASP A 201 9.70 5.36 -5.09
C ASP A 201 9.87 5.45 -6.61
N LYS A 202 11.10 5.68 -7.08
CA LYS A 202 11.44 5.82 -8.50
C LYS A 202 12.78 5.16 -8.78
N ILE A 203 12.83 4.39 -9.84
CA ILE A 203 14.07 3.78 -10.31
C ILE A 203 14.66 4.67 -11.42
N GLN A 204 15.72 5.41 -11.10
CA GLN A 204 16.49 6.25 -12.02
C GLN A 204 15.63 7.11 -12.98
N GLN A 205 15.84 7.01 -14.28
CA GLN A 205 15.13 7.79 -15.31
C GLN A 205 13.72 7.29 -15.62
N ASN A 206 13.21 6.32 -14.85
CA ASN A 206 11.90 5.76 -15.10
C ASN A 206 10.81 6.63 -14.44
N MET A 207 9.80 7.01 -15.23
CA MET A 207 8.67 7.82 -14.76
C MET A 207 7.65 7.02 -13.93
N ASN A 208 7.83 5.70 -13.80
CA ASN A 208 6.92 4.88 -13.01
C ASN A 208 7.12 5.12 -11.52
N ARG A 209 6.03 5.00 -10.80
CA ARG A 209 6.03 4.95 -9.33
C ARG A 209 6.16 3.49 -8.92
N TYR A 210 6.95 3.26 -7.89
CA TYR A 210 7.18 1.94 -7.30
C TYR A 210 6.79 1.95 -5.84
N GLN A 211 6.44 0.78 -5.31
CA GLN A 211 6.20 0.58 -3.88
C GLN A 211 7.54 0.45 -3.17
N PHE A 212 7.64 1.03 -1.97
CA PHE A 212 8.78 0.80 -1.08
C PHE A 212 8.83 -0.68 -0.64
N PHE A 213 9.96 -1.10 -0.12
CA PHE A 213 10.14 -2.48 0.35
C PHE A 213 9.88 -2.62 1.84
N LYS A 214 10.40 -1.71 2.67
CA LYS A 214 10.32 -1.78 4.14
C LYS A 214 10.02 -0.42 4.74
N ALA A 215 9.27 -0.42 5.85
CA ALA A 215 9.03 0.76 6.68
C ALA A 215 9.14 0.41 8.17
N GLU A 216 9.80 1.26 8.93
CA GLU A 216 9.98 1.16 10.38
C GLU A 216 9.62 2.48 11.05
N LEU A 217 8.75 2.43 12.05
CA LEU A 217 8.34 3.57 12.86
C LEU A 217 8.84 3.39 14.29
N VAL A 218 9.70 4.28 14.70
CA VAL A 218 10.31 4.32 16.03
C VAL A 218 9.91 5.61 16.74
N ILE A 219 9.54 5.52 18.02
CA ILE A 219 9.29 6.69 18.88
C ILE A 219 10.04 6.47 20.18
N ASP A 220 10.89 7.43 20.56
CA ASP A 220 11.75 7.38 21.75
C ASP A 220 12.51 6.05 21.86
N ASP A 221 13.17 5.64 20.78
CA ASP A 221 13.94 4.39 20.65
C ASP A 221 13.10 3.09 20.74
N SER A 222 11.77 3.19 20.82
CA SER A 222 10.85 2.04 20.82
C SER A 222 10.25 1.83 19.44
N LEU A 223 10.30 0.59 18.94
CA LEU A 223 9.72 0.20 17.65
C LEU A 223 8.21 -0.01 17.79
N PHE A 224 7.42 0.76 17.05
CA PHE A 224 5.94 0.68 17.02
C PHE A 224 5.40 -0.02 15.79
N PHE A 225 6.13 0.04 14.67
CA PHE A 225 5.69 -0.58 13.41
C PHE A 225 6.91 -1.04 12.61
N ASP A 226 6.86 -2.29 12.14
CA ASP A 226 7.80 -2.88 11.21
C ASP A 226 7.02 -3.63 10.14
N PHE A 227 7.19 -3.22 8.90
CA PHE A 227 6.46 -3.78 7.77
C PHE A 227 7.39 -4.00 6.58
N THR A 228 7.24 -5.16 5.94
CA THR A 228 8.08 -5.55 4.81
C THR A 228 7.26 -6.19 3.71
N TYR A 229 7.43 -5.74 2.46
CA TYR A 229 6.90 -6.38 1.27
C TYR A 229 7.85 -7.50 0.76
N ASP A 230 8.10 -8.51 1.57
CA ASP A 230 8.92 -9.67 1.20
C ASP A 230 8.08 -10.78 0.56
N SER A 231 6.90 -11.01 1.11
CA SER A 231 5.92 -11.95 0.56
C SER A 231 4.50 -11.50 0.85
N ILE A 232 3.58 -11.82 -0.06
CA ILE A 232 2.14 -11.55 0.08
C ILE A 232 1.36 -12.82 -0.28
N SER A 233 0.43 -13.23 0.57
CA SER A 233 -0.55 -14.27 0.23
C SER A 233 -1.75 -13.66 -0.52
N PHE A 234 -2.48 -14.48 -1.27
CA PHE A 234 -3.71 -14.01 -1.93
C PHE A 234 -4.79 -13.58 -0.92
N PHE A 235 -4.79 -14.16 0.29
CA PHE A 235 -5.69 -13.72 1.37
C PHE A 235 -5.31 -12.33 1.88
N GLN A 236 -4.02 -12.06 2.03
CA GLN A 236 -3.54 -10.71 2.38
C GLN A 236 -3.86 -9.71 1.28
N SER A 237 -3.72 -10.10 0.02
CA SER A 237 -4.03 -9.22 -1.11
C SER A 237 -5.48 -8.75 -1.09
N ALA A 238 -6.42 -9.58 -0.69
CA ALA A 238 -7.83 -9.20 -0.51
C ALA A 238 -8.07 -8.20 0.63
N GLN A 239 -7.09 -8.01 1.53
CA GLN A 239 -7.14 -7.03 2.64
C GLN A 239 -6.34 -5.75 2.34
N MET A 240 -6.03 -5.46 1.10
CA MET A 240 -5.23 -4.28 0.71
C MET A 240 -5.76 -2.98 1.33
N ASN A 241 -7.08 -2.77 1.36
CA ASN A 241 -7.71 -1.58 1.94
C ASN A 241 -7.44 -1.41 3.45
N SER A 242 -7.02 -2.46 4.16
CA SER A 242 -6.61 -2.34 5.56
C SER A 242 -5.28 -1.59 5.72
N ILE A 243 -4.46 -1.57 4.66
CA ILE A 243 -3.15 -0.92 4.64
C ILE A 243 -3.19 0.40 3.86
N GLU A 244 -3.95 0.44 2.76
CA GLU A 244 -4.06 1.63 1.92
C GLU A 244 -5.14 2.59 2.45
N ASN A 245 -4.87 3.88 2.38
CA ASN A 245 -5.89 4.93 2.52
C ASN A 245 -5.90 5.77 1.24
N ARG A 246 -7.02 5.71 0.52
CA ARG A 246 -7.25 6.47 -0.73
C ARG A 246 -8.04 7.75 -0.53
N GLU A 247 -8.59 7.99 0.63
CA GLU A 247 -9.43 9.17 0.89
C GLU A 247 -8.57 10.42 1.01
N PHE A 248 -7.43 10.29 1.72
CA PHE A 248 -6.45 11.37 1.82
C PHE A 248 -5.57 11.44 0.58
N GLY A 249 -5.26 12.66 0.13
CA GLY A 249 -4.44 12.90 -1.06
C GLY A 249 -5.09 12.55 -2.40
N LYS A 250 -6.38 12.19 -2.43
CA LYS A 250 -7.09 11.83 -3.65
C LYS A 250 -7.06 12.95 -4.70
N ALA A 251 -7.18 14.19 -4.28
CA ALA A 251 -7.13 15.36 -5.15
C ALA A 251 -5.76 15.53 -5.83
N GLU A 252 -4.68 15.07 -5.16
CA GLU A 252 -3.31 15.16 -5.63
C GLU A 252 -2.84 13.85 -6.29
N GLY A 253 -3.72 12.84 -6.37
CA GLY A 253 -3.39 11.52 -6.90
C GLY A 253 -2.39 10.74 -6.02
N LEU A 254 -2.37 11.04 -4.72
CA LEU A 254 -1.54 10.36 -3.74
C LEU A 254 -2.30 9.20 -3.12
N SER A 255 -1.58 8.15 -2.75
CA SER A 255 -2.05 7.05 -1.92
C SER A 255 -1.23 7.01 -0.63
N TYR A 256 -1.91 6.81 0.49
CA TYR A 256 -1.28 6.75 1.80
C TYR A 256 -1.23 5.32 2.30
N HIS A 257 -0.05 4.89 2.69
CA HIS A 257 0.17 3.62 3.36
C HIS A 257 -0.02 3.80 4.86
N LYS A 258 -0.93 3.04 5.46
CA LYS A 258 -1.14 3.06 6.91
C LYS A 258 -0.02 2.31 7.61
N PHE A 259 0.63 2.95 8.55
CA PHE A 259 1.62 2.36 9.45
C PHE A 259 0.98 2.02 10.80
N TYR A 260 -0.27 1.59 10.74
CA TYR A 260 -1.03 1.02 11.84
C TYR A 260 -2.03 0.01 11.27
N LEU A 261 -2.22 -1.09 11.98
CA LEU A 261 -3.02 -2.23 11.55
C LEU A 261 -4.07 -2.57 12.58
N GLY A 262 -5.28 -2.90 12.13
CA GLY A 262 -6.31 -3.44 13.01
C GLY A 262 -5.92 -4.81 13.57
N GLU A 263 -6.48 -5.18 14.72
CA GLU A 263 -6.17 -6.44 15.44
C GLU A 263 -6.37 -7.71 14.60
N ASN A 264 -7.25 -7.67 13.61
CA ASN A 264 -7.56 -8.78 12.71
C ASN A 264 -6.82 -8.70 11.36
N SER A 265 -5.85 -7.81 11.21
CA SER A 265 -5.09 -7.70 9.96
C SER A 265 -4.23 -8.93 9.75
N LEU A 266 -4.30 -9.51 8.54
CA LEU A 266 -3.44 -10.61 8.12
C LEU A 266 -1.97 -10.20 7.92
N PHE A 267 -1.69 -8.90 7.94
CA PHE A 267 -0.33 -8.35 7.88
C PHE A 267 0.33 -8.22 9.25
N LEU A 268 -0.43 -8.43 10.31
CA LEU A 268 0.06 -8.30 11.66
C LEU A 268 0.88 -9.53 12.02
N SER A 269 2.19 -9.41 12.00
CA SER A 269 3.14 -10.46 12.43
C SER A 269 3.32 -10.50 13.95
N ASN A 270 3.21 -9.32 14.59
CA ASN A 270 3.29 -9.13 16.04
C ASN A 270 2.31 -8.03 16.47
N LYS A 271 1.43 -8.32 17.43
CA LYS A 271 0.42 -7.36 17.92
C LYS A 271 1.05 -6.13 18.56
N GLU A 272 2.22 -6.27 19.20
CA GLU A 272 2.96 -5.17 19.82
C GLU A 272 3.51 -4.17 18.79
N MET A 273 3.67 -4.59 17.52
CA MET A 273 4.16 -3.78 16.41
C MET A 273 3.03 -3.38 15.46
N SER A 274 1.81 -3.24 15.97
CA SER A 274 0.63 -2.88 15.18
C SER A 274 0.62 -1.43 14.68
N GLY A 275 1.54 -0.59 15.15
CA GLY A 275 1.57 0.83 14.83
C GLY A 275 0.53 1.67 15.59
N HIS A 276 -0.13 1.07 16.57
CA HIS A 276 -0.97 1.81 17.52
C HIS A 276 -0.08 2.52 18.53
N ILE A 277 0.07 3.82 18.38
CA ILE A 277 0.98 4.65 19.17
C ILE A 277 0.24 5.14 20.41
N LEU A 278 0.56 4.57 21.57
CA LEU A 278 0.08 5.02 22.86
C LEU A 278 1.25 5.70 23.59
N LEU A 279 1.14 7.00 23.84
CA LEU A 279 2.20 7.79 24.46
C LEU A 279 1.79 8.26 25.85
N SER A 280 2.74 8.28 26.77
CA SER A 280 2.60 8.98 28.05
C SER A 280 2.59 10.51 27.81
N PRO A 281 2.05 11.31 28.75
CA PRO A 281 2.16 12.75 28.62
C PRO A 281 3.62 13.19 28.58
N GLY A 282 3.96 14.04 27.62
CA GLY A 282 5.32 14.50 27.43
C GLY A 282 5.68 14.83 25.99
N VAL A 283 6.97 15.01 25.75
CA VAL A 283 7.56 15.27 24.43
C VAL A 283 8.22 14.00 23.93
N HIS A 284 7.88 13.58 22.71
CA HIS A 284 8.33 12.35 22.09
C HIS A 284 8.98 12.67 20.72
N ILE A 285 9.98 11.91 20.36
CA ILE A 285 10.67 12.03 19.08
C ILE A 285 10.27 10.88 18.18
N LEU A 286 9.71 11.23 17.03
CA LEU A 286 9.34 10.28 15.98
C LEU A 286 10.48 10.15 14.96
N HIS A 287 10.79 8.92 14.63
CA HIS A 287 11.68 8.55 13.55
C HIS A 287 11.03 7.51 12.66
N LEU A 288 10.87 7.81 11.37
CA LEU A 288 10.33 6.90 10.38
C LEU A 288 11.40 6.63 9.33
N SER A 289 11.67 5.37 9.07
CA SER A 289 12.61 4.91 8.05
C SER A 289 11.88 4.14 6.97
N ILE A 290 12.12 4.48 5.71
CA ILE A 290 11.49 3.85 4.53
C ILE A 290 12.59 3.41 3.58
N THR A 291 12.60 2.12 3.25
CA THR A 291 13.62 1.48 2.42
C THR A 291 13.00 0.92 1.15
N ASP A 292 13.63 1.12 0.00
CA ASP A 292 13.25 0.48 -1.26
C ASP A 292 13.80 -0.94 -1.40
N ALA A 293 13.48 -1.61 -2.51
CA ALA A 293 13.95 -2.98 -2.78
C ALA A 293 15.47 -3.06 -3.04
N SER A 294 16.11 -1.96 -3.39
CA SER A 294 17.57 -1.85 -3.64
C SER A 294 18.39 -1.54 -2.38
N GLY A 295 17.70 -1.13 -1.29
CA GLY A 295 18.31 -0.79 -0.01
C GLY A 295 18.58 0.70 0.19
N ASN A 296 18.08 1.58 -0.70
CA ASN A 296 18.15 3.02 -0.47
C ASN A 296 17.12 3.43 0.59
N VAL A 297 17.52 4.30 1.52
CA VAL A 297 16.72 4.65 2.70
C VAL A 297 16.38 6.13 2.72
N SER A 298 15.13 6.44 3.04
CA SER A 298 14.69 7.79 3.41
C SER A 298 14.21 7.82 4.86
N ASN A 299 14.56 8.89 5.56
CA ASN A 299 14.23 9.08 6.96
C ASN A 299 13.37 10.33 7.15
N VAL A 300 12.36 10.23 8.01
CA VAL A 300 11.49 11.34 8.42
C VAL A 300 11.61 11.51 9.93
N ASN A 301 11.93 12.71 10.38
CA ASN A 301 11.98 13.05 11.80
C ASN A 301 10.80 13.97 12.16
N GLY A 302 10.23 13.74 13.32
CA GLY A 302 9.12 14.53 13.84
C GLY A 302 9.13 14.65 15.36
N LYS A 303 8.31 15.57 15.86
CA LYS A 303 8.10 15.77 17.29
C LYS A 303 6.62 15.60 17.59
N ILE A 304 6.31 14.79 18.62
CA ILE A 304 4.98 14.61 19.16
C ILE A 304 4.95 15.17 20.58
N VAL A 305 3.90 15.90 20.91
CA VAL A 305 3.61 16.34 22.29
C VAL A 305 2.30 15.71 22.69
N CYS A 306 2.36 14.79 23.65
CA CYS A 306 1.17 14.15 24.21
C CYS A 306 0.74 14.85 25.49
N GLU A 307 -0.57 15.16 25.60
CA GLU A 307 -1.19 15.77 26.78
C GLU A 307 -2.23 14.83 27.38
N LEU A 308 -2.51 15.00 28.69
CA LEU A 308 -3.57 14.23 29.35
C LEU A 308 -4.94 14.60 28.79
N SER A 309 -5.78 13.61 28.53
CA SER A 309 -7.16 13.77 28.02
C SER A 309 -8.07 14.63 28.92
N ASN A 310 -7.73 14.78 30.19
CA ASN A 310 -8.54 15.53 31.18
C ASN A 310 -8.25 17.03 31.27
N SER A 311 -7.33 17.56 30.46
CA SER A 311 -7.15 18.99 30.42
C SER A 311 -8.34 19.61 29.66
N LYS A 312 -9.22 20.30 30.38
CA LYS A 312 -10.24 21.24 29.81
C LYS A 312 -9.61 22.34 28.93
N THR A 313 -8.34 22.28 28.71
CA THR A 313 -7.61 23.05 27.74
C THR A 313 -7.73 22.37 26.39
N LEU A 314 -8.89 22.52 25.75
CA LEU A 314 -8.95 22.51 24.32
C LEU A 314 -7.72 23.29 23.85
N LEU A 315 -6.75 22.62 23.27
CA LEU A 315 -5.58 23.27 22.69
C LEU A 315 -6.11 24.45 21.89
N LYS A 316 -5.80 25.67 22.33
CA LYS A 316 -6.28 26.87 21.61
C LYS A 316 -5.92 26.66 20.16
N PRO A 317 -6.90 26.65 19.23
CA PRO A 317 -6.60 26.54 17.82
C PRO A 317 -5.51 27.53 17.52
N ARG A 318 -4.41 27.08 16.95
CA ARG A 318 -3.33 27.97 16.58
C ARG A 318 -3.83 29.03 15.61
N SER A 319 -3.15 30.14 15.53
CA SER A 319 -3.49 31.42 14.90
C SER A 319 -3.98 31.40 13.45
N TRP A 320 -3.96 30.28 12.75
CA TRP A 320 -4.53 30.14 11.42
C TRP A 320 -6.05 29.90 11.43
N LEU A 321 -6.63 29.39 12.54
CA LEU A 321 -8.06 29.43 12.78
C LEU A 321 -8.40 30.79 13.41
N ARG A 322 -8.45 31.86 12.63
CA ARG A 322 -8.97 33.14 13.10
C ARG A 322 -10.39 32.97 13.55
N ARG A 323 -10.66 33.29 14.81
CA ARG A 323 -11.97 33.23 15.48
C ARG A 323 -13.03 34.20 14.93
N GLU A 324 -12.78 34.83 13.83
CA GLU A 324 -13.70 35.83 13.29
C GLU A 324 -14.80 35.05 12.59
N SER A 325 -15.96 34.94 13.21
CA SER A 325 -17.24 34.48 12.61
C SER A 325 -17.73 33.03 12.83
N TRP A 326 -17.39 32.38 13.94
CA TRP A 326 -18.09 31.13 14.26
C TRP A 326 -19.52 31.39 14.69
N GLN A 327 -20.53 30.88 13.96
CA GLN A 327 -21.93 30.90 14.34
C GLN A 327 -22.30 29.51 14.88
N THR A 328 -22.86 29.49 16.10
CA THR A 328 -23.33 28.26 16.72
C THR A 328 -24.80 28.03 16.36
N LYS A 329 -25.11 26.87 15.76
CA LYS A 329 -26.49 26.37 15.64
C LYS A 329 -26.65 25.20 16.58
N SER A 330 -27.49 25.31 17.61
CA SER A 330 -27.91 24.19 18.44
C SER A 330 -29.08 23.46 17.79
N PHE A 331 -28.98 22.13 17.64
CA PHE A 331 -30.09 21.28 17.26
C PHE A 331 -30.79 20.73 18.52
N LEU A 332 -32.12 20.57 18.41
CA LEU A 332 -32.96 20.07 19.48
C LEU A 332 -32.51 18.68 19.93
N ASN A 333 -32.01 18.61 21.12
CA ASN A 333 -31.51 17.56 21.96
C ASN A 333 -30.00 17.58 22.16
N SER A 334 -29.57 18.66 22.73
CA SER A 334 -28.49 18.88 23.70
C SER A 334 -27.07 18.45 23.42
N ASP A 335 -26.75 17.49 22.57
CA ASP A 335 -25.42 16.88 22.57
C ASP A 335 -24.61 17.14 21.30
N LEU A 336 -25.18 17.83 20.31
CA LEU A 336 -24.52 18.17 19.06
C LEU A 336 -24.48 19.68 18.88
N GLN A 337 -23.29 20.27 18.80
CA GLN A 337 -23.11 21.65 18.39
C GLN A 337 -22.42 21.71 17.02
N ILE A 338 -23.06 22.41 16.09
CA ILE A 338 -22.44 22.69 14.79
C ILE A 338 -21.90 24.13 14.84
N LEU A 339 -20.61 24.24 14.69
CA LEU A 339 -19.89 25.52 14.62
C LEU A 339 -19.57 25.79 13.15
N ASN A 340 -20.16 26.83 12.61
CA ASN A 340 -19.89 27.30 11.25
C ASN A 340 -18.92 28.46 11.27
N SER A 341 -17.92 28.45 10.38
CA SER A 341 -17.09 29.61 10.06
C SER A 341 -17.09 29.84 8.55
N GLU A 342 -16.62 30.97 8.10
CA GLU A 342 -16.41 31.24 6.65
C GLU A 342 -15.48 30.21 5.98
N ASN A 343 -14.67 29.49 6.76
CA ASN A 343 -13.67 28.54 6.30
C ASN A 343 -14.00 27.06 6.60
N GLY A 344 -15.19 26.75 7.15
CA GLY A 344 -15.57 25.35 7.39
C GLY A 344 -16.69 25.17 8.40
N VAL A 345 -17.15 23.93 8.51
CA VAL A 345 -18.16 23.48 9.48
C VAL A 345 -17.49 22.59 10.49
N PHE A 346 -17.67 22.88 11.77
CA PHE A 346 -17.19 22.06 12.87
C PHE A 346 -18.37 21.46 13.63
N ILE A 347 -18.30 20.18 13.94
CA ILE A 347 -19.34 19.48 14.69
C ILE A 347 -18.75 19.11 16.05
N GLU A 348 -19.29 19.67 17.13
CA GLU A 348 -18.90 19.36 18.49
C GLU A 348 -19.97 18.49 19.14
N PHE A 349 -19.56 17.37 19.72
CA PHE A 349 -20.42 16.46 20.48
C PHE A 349 -20.18 16.64 21.98
N GLN A 350 -21.26 16.95 22.71
CA GLN A 350 -21.20 17.16 24.17
C GLN A 350 -21.76 15.94 24.87
N ASN A 351 -21.27 14.94 25.17
CA ASN A 351 -21.74 13.71 25.86
C ASN A 351 -21.63 12.45 24.99
N MET A 352 -20.43 11.96 24.85
CA MET A 352 -20.16 10.82 23.98
C MET A 352 -20.32 9.43 24.65
N GLU A 353 -20.85 9.35 25.87
CA GLU A 353 -20.94 8.08 26.63
C GLU A 353 -21.83 7.01 25.96
N ASN A 354 -22.67 7.38 24.99
CA ASN A 354 -23.64 6.47 24.35
C ASN A 354 -23.48 6.30 22.84
N LEU A 355 -22.39 6.78 22.21
CA LEU A 355 -22.22 6.72 20.76
C LEU A 355 -21.19 5.67 20.36
N SER A 356 -21.62 4.65 19.64
CA SER A 356 -20.78 3.53 19.22
C SER A 356 -19.90 3.79 17.98
N SER A 357 -20.20 4.82 17.18
CA SER A 357 -19.32 5.29 16.08
C SER A 357 -19.80 6.64 15.54
N ILE A 358 -18.88 7.59 15.36
CA ILE A 358 -19.16 8.84 14.69
C ILE A 358 -18.04 9.14 13.70
N TYR A 359 -18.43 9.43 12.47
CA TYR A 359 -17.54 10.00 11.47
C TYR A 359 -17.86 11.48 11.34
N GLY A 360 -16.88 12.35 11.61
CA GLY A 360 -16.98 13.79 11.37
C GLY A 360 -16.22 14.16 10.10
N GLY A 361 -16.78 15.07 9.31
CA GLY A 361 -16.12 15.64 8.14
C GLY A 361 -15.87 17.14 8.33
N ILE A 362 -14.73 17.66 7.85
CA ILE A 362 -14.49 19.08 7.68
C ILE A 362 -14.76 19.41 6.23
N ILE A 363 -15.66 20.36 5.97
CA ILE A 363 -15.85 20.94 4.65
C ILE A 363 -15.01 22.21 4.60
N ILE A 364 -13.90 22.16 3.90
CA ILE A 364 -13.15 23.37 3.55
C ILE A 364 -13.58 23.80 2.16
N ASN A 365 -14.29 24.90 2.11
CA ASN A 365 -14.53 25.73 0.93
C ASN A 365 -14.78 25.01 -0.41
N ASP A 366 -15.92 24.32 -0.58
CA ASP A 366 -16.66 24.37 -1.84
C ASP A 366 -18.00 23.62 -1.78
N LYS A 367 -19.04 24.40 -1.57
CA LYS A 367 -20.42 24.35 -2.13
C LYS A 367 -21.18 23.01 -2.24
N LYS A 368 -20.78 21.88 -1.66
CA LYS A 368 -21.67 20.71 -1.57
C LYS A 368 -21.71 20.16 -0.16
N PRO A 369 -22.92 19.97 0.40
CA PRO A 369 -23.05 19.25 1.66
C PRO A 369 -22.66 17.78 1.44
N PHE A 370 -21.89 17.21 2.36
CA PHE A 370 -21.68 15.77 2.43
C PHE A 370 -22.89 15.15 3.13
N ASP A 371 -23.41 14.07 2.56
CA ASP A 371 -24.37 13.23 3.24
C ASP A 371 -23.64 12.43 4.31
N PHE A 372 -24.14 12.49 5.54
CA PHE A 372 -23.68 11.67 6.64
C PHE A 372 -24.59 10.43 6.69
N ASP A 373 -24.00 9.25 6.55
CA ASP A 373 -24.63 8.00 6.97
C ASP A 373 -24.32 7.79 8.46
N PHE A 374 -25.39 7.72 9.27
CA PHE A 374 -25.36 7.45 10.69
C PHE A 374 -25.37 5.95 10.99
#